data_4f826f1b99ab026bc5508371d779edc4
#
_entry.id   4f826f1b99ab026bc5508371d779edc4
#
_cell.length_a   1.000
_cell.length_b   1.000
_cell.length_c   1.000
_cell.angle_alpha   90.00
_cell.angle_beta   90.00
_cell.angle_gamma   90.00
#
_symmetry.space_group_name_H-M   'P 1'
#
loop_
_entity.id
_entity.type
_entity.pdbx_description
1 polymer ?
#
loop_
_entity_poly.entity_id
_entity_poly.type
_entity_poly.pdbx_seq_one_letter_code
_entity_poly.pdbx_strand_id
1 'polypeptide(L)'
;KGRDNMAIEDDIAAYEPANEQEEVDRQVILSVIDTCENAFSREALAHMACSIWVVSPDCAQTLLVFHNIYGSWSWIGGHADGERDLAAVALRELQEETGVSHARMVTLPAGNIYSLEVLTVDGHEKRGKYVGSHLHLNVTYLAVASPDEPIRIKPDENSGVKWVPTED
;
A
#
# COMPACT_ATOMS: atom_id res chain seq x y z
N LYS A 1 -12.56 23.31 -2.35
CA LYS A 1 -11.27 23.86 -1.93
C LYS A 1 -10.44 22.65 -1.52
N GLY A 2 -9.45 22.25 -2.35
CA GLY A 2 -8.56 21.14 -2.06
C GLY A 2 -7.83 21.39 -0.74
N ARG A 3 -7.66 20.34 0.09
CA ARG A 3 -6.63 20.35 1.11
C ARG A 3 -5.32 20.54 0.35
N ASP A 4 -4.56 21.57 0.69
CA ASP A 4 -3.17 21.69 0.27
C ASP A 4 -2.49 20.36 0.59
N ASN A 5 -1.65 19.89 -0.32
CA ASN A 5 -0.91 18.63 -0.21
C ASN A 5 -0.05 18.72 1.06
N MET A 6 -0.57 18.24 2.19
CA MET A 6 0.22 18.09 3.41
C MET A 6 1.34 17.08 3.11
N ALA A 7 2.52 17.28 3.66
CA ALA A 7 3.60 16.33 3.52
C ALA A 7 3.15 14.99 4.15
N ILE A 8 3.58 13.86 3.59
CA ILE A 8 3.19 12.52 4.10
C ILE A 8 3.54 12.36 5.58
N GLU A 9 4.59 13.02 6.06
CA GLU A 9 4.99 13.05 7.45
C GLU A 9 3.90 13.66 8.35
N ASP A 10 3.27 14.74 7.88
CA ASP A 10 2.18 15.40 8.60
C ASP A 10 0.94 14.51 8.65
N ASP A 11 0.62 13.82 7.55
CA ASP A 11 -0.51 12.86 7.50
C ASP A 11 -0.26 11.69 8.44
N ILE A 12 0.97 11.13 8.49
CA ILE A 12 1.34 10.05 9.40
C ILE A 12 1.31 10.53 10.86
N ALA A 13 1.79 11.73 11.14
CA ALA A 13 1.75 12.31 12.49
C ALA A 13 0.32 12.57 12.99
N ALA A 14 -0.59 12.95 12.08
CA ALA A 14 -1.99 13.19 12.39
C ALA A 14 -2.85 11.90 12.44
N TYR A 15 -2.32 10.77 11.98
CA TYR A 15 -3.03 9.48 12.02
C TYR A 15 -3.31 9.04 13.46
N GLU A 16 -4.52 8.60 13.72
CA GLU A 16 -4.95 8.07 15.02
C GLU A 16 -4.84 6.54 15.01
N PRO A 17 -3.81 5.94 15.65
CA PRO A 17 -3.62 4.50 15.68
C PRO A 17 -4.80 3.76 16.31
N ALA A 18 -5.21 2.64 15.70
CA ALA A 18 -6.31 1.82 16.20
C ALA A 18 -5.88 0.87 17.33
N ASN A 19 -4.59 0.65 17.50
CA ASN A 19 -4.03 -0.27 18.49
C ASN A 19 -2.58 0.08 18.85
N GLU A 20 -2.02 -0.63 19.84
CA GLU A 20 -0.66 -0.41 20.33
C GLU A 20 0.42 -0.67 19.26
N GLN A 21 0.22 -1.66 18.39
CA GLN A 21 1.16 -1.95 17.29
C GLN A 21 1.26 -0.76 16.35
N GLU A 22 0.14 -0.24 15.88
CA GLU A 22 0.14 0.92 14.98
C GLU A 22 0.76 2.17 15.62
N GLU A 23 0.59 2.37 16.94
CA GLU A 23 1.24 3.48 17.66
C GLU A 23 2.77 3.34 17.63
N VAL A 24 3.29 2.13 17.87
CA VAL A 24 4.73 1.87 17.83
C VAL A 24 5.24 1.98 16.40
N ASP A 25 4.54 1.39 15.43
CA ASP A 25 4.91 1.43 14.01
C ASP A 25 4.90 2.86 13.45
N ARG A 26 3.93 3.69 13.84
CA ARG A 26 3.89 5.12 13.50
C ARG A 26 5.16 5.85 13.96
N GLN A 27 5.58 5.61 15.21
CA GLN A 27 6.79 6.23 15.76
C GLN A 27 8.04 5.78 15.02
N VAL A 28 8.15 4.49 14.67
CA VAL A 28 9.26 3.94 13.88
C VAL A 28 9.30 4.59 12.50
N ILE A 29 8.16 4.65 11.81
CA ILE A 29 8.06 5.24 10.47
C ILE A 29 8.51 6.71 10.49
N LEU A 30 7.98 7.53 11.39
CA LEU A 30 8.35 8.94 11.53
C LEU A 30 9.85 9.11 11.85
N SER A 31 10.39 8.28 12.75
CA SER A 31 11.82 8.31 13.10
C SER A 31 12.71 7.97 11.90
N VAL A 32 12.34 6.98 11.08
CA VAL A 32 13.13 6.63 9.89
C VAL A 32 13.04 7.73 8.84
N ILE A 33 11.88 8.32 8.60
CA ILE A 33 11.74 9.44 7.65
C ILE A 33 12.62 10.63 8.06
N ASP A 34 12.67 10.93 9.36
CA ASP A 34 13.46 12.05 9.91
C ASP A 34 14.98 11.81 9.85
N THR A 35 15.42 10.57 10.02
CA THR A 35 16.86 10.24 10.20
C THR A 35 17.52 9.62 8.96
N CYS A 36 16.75 9.14 7.99
CA CYS A 36 17.23 8.42 6.81
C CYS A 36 16.89 9.21 5.53
N GLU A 37 17.89 9.85 4.92
CA GLU A 37 17.70 10.67 3.71
C GLU A 37 17.09 9.89 2.53
N ASN A 38 17.35 8.57 2.45
CA ASN A 38 16.86 7.72 1.38
C ASN A 38 15.68 6.81 1.80
N ALA A 39 14.93 7.18 2.85
CA ALA A 39 13.78 6.42 3.33
C ALA A 39 12.71 6.13 2.24
N PHE A 40 12.65 6.94 1.18
CA PHE A 40 11.74 6.75 0.05
C PHE A 40 12.36 5.93 -1.10
N SER A 41 13.61 5.49 -0.98
CA SER A 41 14.27 4.62 -1.97
C SER A 41 14.27 3.17 -1.50
N ARG A 42 13.90 2.24 -2.40
CA ARG A 42 13.96 0.79 -2.13
C ARG A 42 15.36 0.25 -1.85
N GLU A 43 16.39 1.05 -2.01
CA GLU A 43 17.77 0.70 -1.67
C GLU A 43 18.05 0.82 -0.16
N ALA A 44 17.22 1.54 0.59
CA ALA A 44 17.33 1.60 2.04
C ALA A 44 16.86 0.31 2.69
N LEU A 45 17.50 -0.08 3.79
CA LEU A 45 17.13 -1.27 4.58
C LEU A 45 15.70 -1.19 5.12
N ALA A 46 15.25 0.01 5.48
CA ALA A 46 13.86 0.32 5.80
C ALA A 46 13.41 1.45 4.87
N HIS A 47 12.37 1.21 4.09
CA HIS A 47 11.91 2.19 3.09
C HIS A 47 10.39 2.24 2.97
N MET A 48 9.92 3.41 2.53
CA MET A 48 8.50 3.67 2.38
C MET A 48 7.88 2.82 1.28
N ALA A 49 6.77 2.21 1.63
CA ALA A 49 5.88 1.48 0.75
C ALA A 49 4.43 1.90 0.99
N CYS A 50 3.56 1.57 0.08
CA CYS A 50 2.13 1.78 0.26
C CYS A 50 1.34 0.55 -0.14
N SER A 51 0.16 0.43 0.45
CA SER A 51 -0.82 -0.59 0.13
C SER A 51 -2.20 0.05 -0.09
N ILE A 52 -3.06 -0.64 -0.81
CA ILE A 52 -4.44 -0.21 -1.00
C ILE A 52 -5.38 -1.41 -0.88
N TRP A 53 -6.31 -1.33 0.06
CA TRP A 53 -7.48 -2.19 0.11
C TRP A 53 -8.56 -1.61 -0.81
N VAL A 54 -9.17 -2.46 -1.62
CA VAL A 54 -10.22 -2.04 -2.54
C VAL A 54 -11.46 -2.86 -2.27
N VAL A 55 -12.55 -2.19 -1.93
CA VAL A 55 -13.85 -2.80 -1.66
C VAL A 55 -14.90 -2.39 -2.70
N SER A 56 -15.90 -3.24 -2.89
CA SER A 56 -17.08 -2.91 -3.67
C SER A 56 -17.90 -1.80 -2.98
N PRO A 57 -18.78 -1.06 -3.71
CA PRO A 57 -19.59 0.01 -3.12
C PRO A 57 -20.47 -0.39 -1.95
N ASP A 58 -20.88 -1.65 -1.90
CA ASP A 58 -21.67 -2.26 -0.81
C ASP A 58 -20.81 -2.92 0.27
N CYS A 59 -19.47 -2.86 0.14
CA CYS A 59 -18.49 -3.50 1.00
C CYS A 59 -18.61 -5.03 1.10
N ALA A 60 -19.35 -5.67 0.18
CA ALA A 60 -19.55 -7.11 0.19
C ALA A 60 -18.39 -7.89 -0.43
N GLN A 61 -17.51 -7.22 -1.19
CA GLN A 61 -16.37 -7.85 -1.85
C GLN A 61 -15.12 -7.00 -1.71
N THR A 62 -13.94 -7.64 -1.71
CA THR A 62 -12.63 -7.00 -1.79
C THR A 62 -11.82 -7.55 -2.96
N LEU A 63 -11.00 -6.70 -3.57
CA LEU A 63 -10.13 -7.06 -4.68
C LEU A 63 -8.80 -7.58 -4.17
N LEU A 64 -8.39 -8.76 -4.62
CA LEU A 64 -7.11 -9.37 -4.27
C LEU A 64 -6.32 -9.76 -5.52
N VAL A 65 -5.00 -9.76 -5.37
CA VAL A 65 -4.05 -10.28 -6.36
C VAL A 65 -3.32 -11.51 -5.84
N PHE A 66 -3.01 -12.47 -6.71
CA PHE A 66 -2.14 -13.59 -6.36
C PHE A 66 -0.69 -13.20 -6.65
N HIS A 67 0.03 -12.81 -5.60
CA HIS A 67 1.38 -12.26 -5.71
C HIS A 67 2.40 -13.36 -6.00
N ASN A 68 3.19 -13.20 -7.08
CA ASN A 68 4.12 -14.24 -7.55
C ASN A 68 5.24 -14.57 -6.56
N ILE A 69 5.78 -13.57 -5.84
CA ILE A 69 6.87 -13.77 -4.87
C ILE A 69 6.35 -14.45 -3.60
N TYR A 70 5.21 -14.01 -3.08
CA TYR A 70 4.65 -14.57 -1.84
C TYR A 70 3.87 -15.87 -2.06
N GLY A 71 3.47 -16.17 -3.31
CA GLY A 71 2.67 -17.35 -3.65
C GLY A 71 1.31 -17.39 -2.94
N SER A 72 0.73 -16.22 -2.67
CA SER A 72 -0.50 -16.06 -1.90
C SER A 72 -1.37 -14.92 -2.42
N TRP A 73 -2.65 -14.98 -2.08
CA TRP A 73 -3.57 -13.87 -2.29
C TRP A 73 -3.29 -12.78 -1.28
N SER A 74 -3.16 -11.56 -1.76
CA SER A 74 -2.86 -10.38 -0.96
C SER A 74 -3.54 -9.12 -1.51
N TRP A 75 -3.46 -8.05 -0.74
CA TRP A 75 -3.80 -6.70 -1.20
C TRP A 75 -2.79 -6.18 -2.22
N ILE A 76 -3.12 -5.07 -2.87
CA ILE A 76 -2.29 -4.39 -3.86
C ILE A 76 -1.35 -3.42 -3.15
N GLY A 77 -0.13 -3.28 -3.63
CA GLY A 77 0.83 -2.33 -3.07
C GLY A 77 2.12 -2.21 -3.84
N GLY A 78 2.92 -1.20 -3.50
CA GLY A 78 4.18 -0.93 -4.17
C GLY A 78 5.12 -0.04 -3.35
N HIS A 79 6.29 0.21 -3.91
CA HIS A 79 7.32 1.04 -3.28
C HIS A 79 7.13 2.51 -3.64
N ALA A 80 7.56 3.39 -2.74
CA ALA A 80 7.57 4.83 -2.98
C ALA A 80 8.47 5.23 -4.15
N ASP A 81 9.67 4.62 -4.26
CA ASP A 81 10.65 4.87 -5.32
C ASP A 81 10.97 6.36 -5.56
N GLY A 82 11.06 7.11 -4.48
CA GLY A 82 11.32 8.55 -4.48
C GLY A 82 10.06 9.42 -4.51
N GLU A 83 8.88 8.85 -4.77
CA GLU A 83 7.61 9.57 -4.75
C GLU A 83 7.12 9.77 -3.30
N ARG A 84 6.66 10.96 -2.98
CA ARG A 84 6.14 11.29 -1.65
C ARG A 84 4.61 11.28 -1.57
N ASP A 85 3.91 11.38 -2.70
CA ASP A 85 2.47 11.20 -2.77
C ASP A 85 2.14 9.70 -2.81
N LEU A 86 2.18 9.05 -1.64
CA LEU A 86 1.93 7.61 -1.53
C LEU A 86 0.49 7.22 -1.90
N ALA A 87 -0.48 8.14 -1.77
CA ALA A 87 -1.84 7.90 -2.24
C ALA A 87 -1.91 7.79 -3.76
N ALA A 88 -1.19 8.66 -4.47
CA ALA A 88 -1.06 8.58 -5.93
C ALA A 88 -0.30 7.32 -6.36
N VAL A 89 0.76 6.92 -5.63
CA VAL A 89 1.47 5.65 -5.85
C VAL A 89 0.51 4.47 -5.71
N ALA A 90 -0.26 4.40 -4.63
CA ALA A 90 -1.20 3.31 -4.38
C ALA A 90 -2.27 3.16 -5.47
N LEU A 91 -2.82 4.27 -5.97
CA LEU A 91 -3.78 4.25 -7.09
C LEU A 91 -3.12 3.83 -8.41
N ARG A 92 -1.88 4.23 -8.65
CA ARG A 92 -1.11 3.81 -9.83
C ARG A 92 -0.84 2.30 -9.79
N GLU A 93 -0.37 1.76 -8.66
CA GLU A 93 -0.15 0.33 -8.48
C GLU A 93 -1.45 -0.47 -8.67
N LEU A 94 -2.57 0.01 -8.13
CA LEU A 94 -3.88 -0.59 -8.35
C LEU A 94 -4.19 -0.72 -9.85
N GLN A 95 -4.01 0.36 -10.61
CA GLN A 95 -4.25 0.36 -12.05
C GLN A 95 -3.29 -0.56 -12.80
N GLU A 96 -2.01 -0.53 -12.44
CA GLU A 96 -0.97 -1.34 -13.09
C GLU A 96 -1.19 -2.83 -12.84
N GLU A 97 -1.41 -3.23 -11.58
CA GLU A 97 -1.53 -4.63 -11.19
C GLU A 97 -2.87 -5.28 -11.54
N THR A 98 -3.95 -4.49 -11.60
CA THR A 98 -5.31 -5.04 -11.74
C THR A 98 -6.10 -4.52 -12.93
N GLY A 99 -5.68 -3.40 -13.52
CA GLY A 99 -6.41 -2.71 -14.59
C GLY A 99 -7.51 -1.77 -14.09
N VAL A 100 -7.87 -1.78 -12.80
CA VAL A 100 -8.89 -0.89 -12.24
C VAL A 100 -8.42 0.56 -12.30
N SER A 101 -9.19 1.42 -12.96
CA SER A 101 -8.83 2.82 -13.23
C SER A 101 -9.82 3.84 -12.63
N HIS A 102 -10.97 3.40 -12.17
CA HIS A 102 -12.03 4.26 -11.62
C HIS A 102 -12.24 4.06 -10.11
N ALA A 103 -11.16 3.75 -9.39
CA ALA A 103 -11.23 3.67 -7.94
C ALA A 103 -11.30 5.06 -7.30
N ARG A 104 -12.11 5.17 -6.26
CA ARG A 104 -12.24 6.38 -5.44
C ARG A 104 -11.65 6.15 -4.05
N MET A 105 -10.62 6.93 -3.72
CA MET A 105 -10.03 6.91 -2.37
C MET A 105 -11.08 7.28 -1.32
N VAL A 106 -11.10 6.54 -0.22
CA VAL A 106 -11.94 6.84 0.95
C VAL A 106 -11.22 7.87 1.80
N THR A 107 -11.91 8.97 2.11
CA THR A 107 -11.41 9.97 3.06
C THR A 107 -12.02 9.67 4.43
N LEU A 108 -11.17 9.43 5.41
CA LEU A 108 -11.51 9.21 6.81
C LEU A 108 -11.50 10.53 7.59
N PRO A 109 -12.06 10.60 8.81
CA PRO A 109 -12.08 11.83 9.60
C PRO A 109 -10.69 12.43 9.86
N ALA A 110 -9.67 11.60 10.10
CA ALA A 110 -8.29 12.01 10.36
C ALA A 110 -7.42 12.14 9.09
N GLY A 111 -7.94 11.84 7.90
CA GLY A 111 -7.20 11.88 6.64
C GLY A 111 -7.49 10.70 5.72
N ASN A 112 -6.54 10.33 4.87
CA ASN A 112 -6.73 9.23 3.91
C ASN A 112 -6.06 7.92 4.35
N ILE A 113 -5.23 7.94 5.39
CA ILE A 113 -4.54 6.75 5.87
C ILE A 113 -5.54 5.84 6.59
N TYR A 114 -5.59 4.57 6.17
CA TYR A 114 -6.44 3.54 6.75
C TYR A 114 -5.73 2.78 7.87
N SER A 115 -4.46 2.41 7.66
CA SER A 115 -3.60 1.77 8.68
C SER A 115 -2.12 2.03 8.41
N LEU A 116 -1.28 1.79 9.43
CA LEU A 116 0.17 1.90 9.38
C LEU A 116 0.81 0.60 9.87
N GLU A 117 1.78 0.08 9.13
CA GLU A 117 2.48 -1.15 9.50
C GLU A 117 3.98 -1.06 9.17
N VAL A 118 4.82 -1.60 10.04
CA VAL A 118 6.20 -1.97 9.70
C VAL A 118 6.22 -3.44 9.35
N LEU A 119 6.38 -3.75 8.07
CA LEU A 119 6.32 -5.11 7.54
C LEU A 119 7.73 -5.64 7.28
N THR A 120 8.01 -6.86 7.73
CA THR A 120 9.24 -7.57 7.40
C THR A 120 9.12 -8.22 6.02
N VAL A 121 10.16 -8.06 5.21
CA VAL A 121 10.28 -8.74 3.91
C VAL A 121 11.49 -9.65 3.97
N ASP A 122 11.25 -10.95 3.82
CA ASP A 122 12.32 -11.94 3.78
C ASP A 122 13.16 -11.81 2.50
N GLY A 123 14.43 -12.21 2.60
CA GLY A 123 15.31 -12.25 1.44
C GLY A 123 14.74 -13.18 0.36
N HIS A 124 14.70 -12.71 -0.86
CA HIS A 124 14.11 -13.44 -1.98
C HIS A 124 14.83 -13.17 -3.30
N GLU A 125 14.58 -14.00 -4.29
CA GLU A 125 15.08 -13.77 -5.64
C GLU A 125 14.03 -13.01 -6.48
N LYS A 126 14.45 -11.91 -7.11
CA LYS A 126 13.63 -11.12 -8.05
C LYS A 126 14.41 -10.87 -9.34
N ARG A 127 13.87 -11.32 -10.47
CA ARG A 127 14.47 -11.14 -11.81
C ARG A 127 15.93 -11.63 -11.88
N GLY A 128 16.23 -12.78 -11.25
CA GLY A 128 17.56 -13.40 -11.25
C GLY A 128 18.59 -12.71 -10.35
N LYS A 129 18.16 -11.82 -9.46
CA LYS A 129 19.03 -11.19 -8.45
C LYS A 129 18.47 -11.44 -7.06
N TYR A 130 19.36 -11.73 -6.11
CA TYR A 130 18.98 -11.84 -4.71
C TYR A 130 18.75 -10.45 -4.10
N VAL A 131 17.58 -10.28 -3.46
CA VAL A 131 17.22 -9.11 -2.67
C VAL A 131 17.31 -9.51 -1.21
N GLY A 132 18.09 -8.78 -0.42
CA GLY A 132 18.25 -9.03 1.03
C GLY A 132 16.97 -8.72 1.81
N SER A 133 16.87 -9.30 3.02
CA SER A 133 15.78 -8.97 3.94
C SER A 133 15.77 -7.47 4.28
N HIS A 134 14.59 -6.89 4.34
CA HIS A 134 14.40 -5.45 4.57
C HIS A 134 13.04 -5.16 5.21
N LEU A 135 12.77 -3.90 5.53
CA LEU A 135 11.52 -3.46 6.12
C LEU A 135 10.76 -2.55 5.14
N HIS A 136 9.48 -2.83 4.98
CA HIS A 136 8.54 -1.88 4.39
C HIS A 136 7.90 -1.04 5.49
N LEU A 137 8.09 0.28 5.41
CA LEU A 137 7.37 1.26 6.20
C LEU A 137 6.09 1.57 5.45
N ASN A 138 5.04 0.80 5.75
CA ASN A 138 3.86 0.70 4.90
C ASN A 138 2.75 1.64 5.35
N VAL A 139 2.22 2.41 4.39
CA VAL A 139 1.03 3.24 4.56
C VAL A 139 -0.10 2.61 3.75
N THR A 140 -1.16 2.20 4.42
CA THR A 140 -2.31 1.55 3.78
C THR A 140 -3.43 2.55 3.56
N TYR A 141 -3.99 2.51 2.36
CA TYR A 141 -5.16 3.29 1.94
C TYR A 141 -6.36 2.38 1.71
N LEU A 142 -7.56 2.97 1.70
CA LEU A 142 -8.81 2.30 1.37
C LEU A 142 -9.44 2.99 0.16
N ALA A 143 -9.89 2.21 -0.81
CA ALA A 143 -10.61 2.71 -1.97
C ALA A 143 -11.87 1.89 -2.27
N VAL A 144 -12.79 2.51 -3.00
CA VAL A 144 -14.00 1.87 -3.53
C VAL A 144 -13.91 1.81 -5.04
N ALA A 145 -14.16 0.64 -5.62
CA ALA A 145 -14.22 0.43 -7.06
C ALA A 145 -15.39 -0.52 -7.42
N SER A 146 -15.85 -0.45 -8.67
CA SER A 146 -16.92 -1.33 -9.15
C SER A 146 -16.37 -2.71 -9.52
N PRO A 147 -16.98 -3.81 -9.04
CA PRO A 147 -16.66 -5.16 -9.52
C PRO A 147 -16.98 -5.39 -11.00
N ASP A 148 -17.79 -4.52 -11.61
CA ASP A 148 -18.12 -4.59 -13.05
C ASP A 148 -17.01 -4.05 -13.95
N GLU A 149 -16.02 -3.33 -13.38
CA GLU A 149 -14.87 -2.86 -14.14
C GLU A 149 -13.98 -4.05 -14.54
N PRO A 150 -13.55 -4.12 -15.84
CA PRO A 150 -12.68 -5.21 -16.28
C PRO A 150 -11.35 -5.25 -15.51
N ILE A 151 -11.00 -6.43 -15.01
CA ILE A 151 -9.74 -6.68 -14.31
C ILE A 151 -8.79 -7.50 -15.20
N ARG A 152 -7.48 -7.33 -14.99
CA ARG A 152 -6.43 -8.08 -15.69
C ARG A 152 -5.24 -8.34 -14.76
N ILE A 153 -4.47 -9.36 -15.07
CA ILE A 153 -3.20 -9.65 -14.38
C ILE A 153 -2.06 -8.76 -14.92
N LYS A 154 -1.02 -8.58 -14.10
CA LYS A 154 0.31 -8.06 -14.46
C LYS A 154 1.30 -9.23 -14.32
N PRO A 155 1.62 -9.97 -15.41
CA PRO A 155 2.27 -11.29 -15.32
C PRO A 155 3.63 -11.31 -14.65
N ASP A 156 4.34 -10.18 -14.60
CA ASP A 156 5.64 -10.05 -13.92
C ASP A 156 5.51 -9.82 -12.40
N GLU A 157 4.31 -9.55 -11.90
CA GLU A 157 4.04 -9.29 -10.47
C GLU A 157 2.98 -10.23 -9.89
N ASN A 158 1.91 -10.51 -10.64
CA ASN A 158 0.83 -11.39 -10.19
C ASN A 158 0.38 -12.37 -11.26
N SER A 159 -0.22 -13.49 -10.82
CA SER A 159 -0.78 -14.52 -11.69
C SER A 159 -2.30 -14.69 -11.52
N GLY A 160 -2.92 -13.87 -10.71
CA GLY A 160 -4.37 -13.84 -10.51
C GLY A 160 -4.84 -12.51 -9.96
N VAL A 161 -6.03 -12.09 -10.38
CA VAL A 161 -6.77 -10.95 -9.82
C VAL A 161 -8.22 -11.39 -9.67
N LYS A 162 -8.83 -11.18 -8.51
CA LYS A 162 -10.23 -11.51 -8.29
C LYS A 162 -10.88 -10.66 -7.21
N TRP A 163 -12.19 -10.51 -7.31
CA TRP A 163 -13.04 -10.08 -6.22
C TRP A 163 -13.39 -11.28 -5.34
N VAL A 164 -13.32 -11.14 -4.04
CA VAL A 164 -13.67 -12.18 -3.05
C VAL A 164 -14.67 -11.59 -2.04
N PRO A 165 -15.58 -12.41 -1.48
CA PRO A 165 -16.45 -11.96 -0.40
C PRO A 165 -15.65 -11.45 0.79
N THR A 166 -16.19 -10.45 1.51
CA THR A 166 -15.57 -9.91 2.74
C THR A 166 -15.96 -10.70 4.00
N GLU A 167 -16.95 -11.60 3.90
CA GLU A 167 -17.49 -12.38 5.03
C GLU A 167 -16.98 -13.81 5.11
N ASP A 168 -15.93 -14.19 4.42
CA ASP A 168 -15.37 -15.56 4.45
C ASP A 168 -14.09 -15.66 5.31
#